data_ce8cb8a804f41b1a83c9ea294145af3f
#
_entry.id   ce8cb8a804f41b1a83c9ea294145af3f
#
_cell.length_a   1.000
_cell.length_b   1.000
_cell.length_c   1.000
_cell.angle_alpha   90.00
_cell.angle_beta   90.00
_cell.angle_gamma   90.00
#
_symmetry.space_group_name_H-M   'P 1'
#
loop_
_entity.id
_entity.type
_entity.pdbx_description
1 polymer ?
#
loop_
_entity_poly.entity_id
_entity_poly.type
_entity_poly.pdbx_seq_one_letter_code
_entity_poly.pdbx_strand_id
1 'polypeptide(L)'
;MLTTDRRAQILEILRQNGSVTVSKLAEEFETSESTIRRDLLALSQLGKINKVHGGATVLGQEFLHNEEDFDKKSLMNINEKEAIAKYAASQINDDDFVFIDAGTTTFLMTKYITSSKATFVTNGIAHAKELTANGCKVFVIGGELKSTTEAIIGLSLIHI
;
A
#
# COMPACT_ATOMS: atom_id res chain seq x y z
N MET A 1 34.79 -9.25 -11.55
CA MET A 1 34.61 -8.48 -10.29
C MET A 1 34.65 -9.43 -9.10
N LEU A 2 35.36 -9.08 -8.02
CA LEU A 2 35.37 -9.91 -6.82
C LEU A 2 34.01 -9.93 -6.10
N THR A 3 33.66 -11.03 -5.46
CA THR A 3 32.35 -11.18 -4.76
C THR A 3 32.18 -10.14 -3.64
N THR A 4 33.25 -9.79 -2.95
CA THR A 4 33.26 -8.76 -1.89
C THR A 4 32.92 -7.38 -2.42
N ASP A 5 33.51 -7.01 -3.56
CA ASP A 5 33.30 -5.70 -4.18
C ASP A 5 31.88 -5.57 -4.72
N ARG A 6 31.34 -6.62 -5.33
CA ARG A 6 29.97 -6.67 -5.81
C ARG A 6 28.96 -6.50 -4.67
N ARG A 7 29.18 -7.20 -3.54
CA ARG A 7 28.32 -7.05 -2.36
C ARG A 7 28.37 -5.65 -1.76
N ALA A 8 29.55 -5.01 -1.74
CA ALA A 8 29.66 -3.63 -1.30
C ALA A 8 28.88 -2.65 -2.21
N GLN A 9 28.98 -2.84 -3.52
CA GLN A 9 28.23 -2.05 -4.50
C GLN A 9 26.70 -2.29 -4.41
N ILE A 10 26.28 -3.53 -4.19
CA ILE A 10 24.85 -3.84 -3.94
C ILE A 10 24.32 -3.06 -2.73
N LEU A 11 25.10 -2.98 -1.64
CA LEU A 11 24.71 -2.21 -0.46
C LEU A 11 24.63 -0.70 -0.76
N GLU A 12 25.52 -0.19 -1.58
CA GLU A 12 25.49 1.23 -1.96
C GLU A 12 24.29 1.56 -2.85
N ILE A 13 23.98 0.71 -3.83
CA ILE A 13 22.78 0.82 -4.68
C ILE A 13 21.51 0.79 -3.81
N LEU A 14 21.46 -0.10 -2.82
CA LEU A 14 20.35 -0.18 -1.90
C LEU A 14 20.22 1.08 -1.03
N ARG A 15 21.33 1.64 -0.54
CA ARG A 15 21.30 2.91 0.23
C ARG A 15 20.74 4.06 -0.57
N GLN A 16 21.08 4.14 -1.86
CA GLN A 16 20.65 5.22 -2.75
C GLN A 16 19.19 5.06 -3.20
N ASN A 17 18.77 3.83 -3.50
CA ASN A 17 17.47 3.55 -4.14
C ASN A 17 16.41 2.96 -3.19
N GLY A 18 16.79 2.60 -1.95
CA GLY A 18 15.91 1.96 -0.96
C GLY A 18 15.61 0.48 -1.26
N SER A 19 15.42 0.14 -2.52
CA SER A 19 15.14 -1.24 -2.99
C SER A 19 15.74 -1.51 -4.35
N VAL A 20 15.97 -2.81 -4.67
CA VAL A 20 16.46 -3.22 -5.99
C VAL A 20 16.00 -4.64 -6.33
N THR A 21 15.73 -4.90 -7.60
CA THR A 21 15.35 -6.23 -8.10
C THR A 21 16.57 -7.07 -8.46
N VAL A 22 16.41 -8.40 -8.40
CA VAL A 22 17.44 -9.35 -8.83
C VAL A 22 17.82 -9.15 -10.30
N SER A 23 16.82 -8.95 -11.17
CA SER A 23 17.04 -8.77 -12.60
C SER A 23 17.86 -7.51 -12.91
N LYS A 24 17.54 -6.39 -12.24
CA LYS A 24 18.29 -5.13 -12.42
C LYS A 24 19.74 -5.26 -11.97
N LEU A 25 20.00 -5.93 -10.84
CA LEU A 25 21.36 -6.19 -10.37
C LEU A 25 22.13 -7.16 -11.30
N ALA A 26 21.42 -8.16 -11.85
CA ALA A 26 22.04 -9.10 -12.78
C ALA A 26 22.49 -8.41 -14.08
N GLU A 27 21.70 -7.51 -14.60
CA GLU A 27 22.02 -6.67 -15.75
C GLU A 27 23.17 -5.70 -15.43
N GLU A 28 23.10 -4.94 -14.34
CA GLU A 28 24.10 -3.93 -13.94
C GLU A 28 25.48 -4.53 -13.66
N PHE A 29 25.52 -5.75 -13.09
CA PHE A 29 26.78 -6.44 -12.80
C PHE A 29 27.18 -7.46 -13.87
N GLU A 30 26.47 -7.52 -15.01
CA GLU A 30 26.72 -8.46 -16.10
C GLU A 30 26.90 -9.92 -15.60
N THR A 31 26.01 -10.35 -14.71
CA THR A 31 26.09 -11.67 -14.05
C THR A 31 24.74 -12.39 -14.03
N SER A 32 24.76 -13.67 -13.67
CA SER A 32 23.50 -14.42 -13.59
C SER A 32 22.67 -14.03 -12.37
N GLU A 33 21.33 -14.09 -12.50
CA GLU A 33 20.42 -13.90 -11.37
C GLU A 33 20.69 -14.86 -10.21
N SER A 34 21.16 -16.07 -10.50
CA SER A 34 21.51 -17.06 -9.46
C SER A 34 22.69 -16.59 -8.61
N THR A 35 23.65 -15.88 -9.21
CA THR A 35 24.78 -15.26 -8.51
C THR A 35 24.30 -14.14 -7.61
N ILE A 36 23.45 -13.26 -8.12
CA ILE A 36 22.85 -12.15 -7.35
C ILE A 36 22.02 -12.70 -6.18
N ARG A 37 21.18 -13.74 -6.40
CA ARG A 37 20.40 -14.35 -5.31
C ARG A 37 21.25 -14.89 -4.18
N ARG A 38 22.45 -15.46 -4.51
CA ARG A 38 23.41 -15.92 -3.48
C ARG A 38 24.03 -14.74 -2.72
N ASP A 39 24.37 -13.67 -3.42
CA ASP A 39 24.92 -12.47 -2.77
C ASP A 39 23.91 -11.80 -1.85
N LEU A 40 22.65 -11.65 -2.30
CA LEU A 40 21.58 -11.13 -1.48
C LEU A 40 21.28 -12.03 -0.27
N LEU A 41 21.33 -13.36 -0.44
CA LEU A 41 21.17 -14.29 0.67
C LEU A 41 22.27 -14.10 1.71
N ALA A 42 23.52 -14.00 1.29
CA ALA A 42 24.65 -13.80 2.20
C ALA A 42 24.59 -12.45 2.93
N LEU A 43 24.19 -11.37 2.23
CA LEU A 43 24.00 -10.06 2.84
C LEU A 43 22.84 -10.05 3.84
N SER A 44 21.78 -10.77 3.55
CA SER A 44 20.64 -10.93 4.46
C SER A 44 21.03 -11.74 5.71
N GLN A 45 21.79 -12.83 5.56
CA GLN A 45 22.31 -13.61 6.70
C GLN A 45 23.26 -12.80 7.60
N LEU A 46 23.99 -11.85 7.02
CA LEU A 46 24.83 -10.89 7.76
C LEU A 46 24.01 -9.76 8.39
N GLY A 47 22.69 -9.76 8.26
CA GLY A 47 21.83 -8.72 8.77
C GLY A 47 22.09 -7.34 8.13
N LYS A 48 22.52 -7.26 6.87
CA LYS A 48 22.83 -5.99 6.19
C LYS A 48 21.71 -5.50 5.28
N ILE A 49 20.80 -6.38 4.87
CA ILE A 49 19.67 -6.10 4.00
C ILE A 49 18.46 -6.94 4.40
N ASN A 50 17.27 -6.50 4.00
CA ASN A 50 16.06 -7.31 4.05
C ASN A 50 15.82 -7.94 2.66
N LYS A 51 15.90 -9.27 2.55
CA LYS A 51 15.65 -10.01 1.31
C LYS A 51 14.15 -10.18 1.11
N VAL A 52 13.64 -9.80 -0.05
CA VAL A 52 12.23 -9.92 -0.44
C VAL A 52 12.08 -10.81 -1.68
N HIS A 53 10.83 -11.15 -2.05
CA HIS A 53 10.57 -11.89 -3.28
C HIS A 53 11.01 -11.07 -4.51
N GLY A 54 11.98 -11.59 -5.26
CA GLY A 54 12.50 -10.92 -6.47
C GLY A 54 13.56 -9.84 -6.25
N GLY A 55 14.00 -9.55 -5.00
CA GLY A 55 15.00 -8.49 -4.74
C GLY A 55 15.45 -8.33 -3.31
N ALA A 56 15.84 -7.11 -2.95
CA ALA A 56 16.23 -6.73 -1.59
C ALA A 56 15.88 -5.27 -1.27
N THR A 57 15.79 -4.97 0.03
CA THR A 57 15.58 -3.62 0.57
C THR A 57 16.58 -3.32 1.69
N VAL A 58 16.75 -2.04 2.05
CA VAL A 58 17.59 -1.61 3.18
C VAL A 58 17.00 -2.12 4.51
N LEU A 59 17.83 -2.43 5.51
CA LEU A 59 17.40 -2.74 6.87
C LEU A 59 16.76 -1.52 7.53
N GLY A 60 15.62 -1.73 8.18
CA GLY A 60 14.93 -0.68 8.93
C GLY A 60 14.07 0.27 8.09
N GLN A 61 14.09 0.16 6.78
CA GLN A 61 12.93 0.53 6.00
C GLN A 61 11.96 -0.67 6.05
N GLU A 62 11.05 -0.68 7.02
CA GLU A 62 9.71 -1.17 6.71
C GLU A 62 9.42 -0.69 5.31
N PHE A 63 8.82 -1.51 4.45
CA PHE A 63 8.39 -1.10 3.13
C PHE A 63 7.70 0.26 3.26
N LEU A 64 8.49 1.33 3.24
CA LEU A 64 8.05 2.56 2.67
C LEU A 64 7.96 2.25 1.17
N HIS A 65 6.93 1.49 0.78
CA HIS A 65 6.20 1.97 -0.35
C HIS A 65 6.10 3.46 -0.04
N ASN A 66 6.68 4.32 -0.88
CA ASN A 66 6.23 5.70 -0.96
C ASN A 66 4.72 5.59 -1.25
N GLU A 67 3.96 5.36 -0.19
CA GLU A 67 2.54 5.58 -0.26
C GLU A 67 2.47 7.08 -0.50
N GLU A 68 2.34 7.41 -1.77
CA GLU A 68 2.07 8.78 -2.16
C GLU A 68 0.96 9.28 -1.25
N ASP A 69 1.16 10.44 -0.65
CA ASP A 69 0.23 11.06 0.24
C ASP A 69 -1.19 10.97 -0.34
N PHE A 70 -2.17 10.75 0.50
CA PHE A 70 -3.58 10.66 0.12
C PHE A 70 -3.96 11.77 -0.86
N ASP A 71 -3.46 12.98 -0.67
CA ASP A 71 -3.71 14.14 -1.53
C ASP A 71 -3.17 13.94 -2.95
N LYS A 72 -1.94 13.45 -3.12
CA LYS A 72 -1.37 13.17 -4.44
C LYS A 72 -2.13 12.07 -5.16
N LYS A 73 -2.41 10.96 -4.47
CA LYS A 73 -3.21 9.86 -5.02
C LYS A 73 -4.61 10.31 -5.40
N SER A 74 -5.22 11.24 -4.67
CA SER A 74 -6.56 11.74 -4.96
C SER A 74 -6.65 12.43 -6.31
N LEU A 75 -5.57 13.09 -6.74
CA LEU A 75 -5.52 13.82 -8.01
C LEU A 75 -5.18 12.94 -9.23
N MET A 76 -4.67 11.72 -9.01
CA MET A 76 -4.30 10.81 -10.10
C MET A 76 -5.53 10.07 -10.63
N ASN A 77 -5.66 9.98 -11.98
CA ASN A 77 -6.70 9.22 -12.68
C ASN A 77 -8.11 9.55 -12.16
N ILE A 78 -8.41 10.84 -11.97
CA ILE A 78 -9.64 11.29 -11.31
C ILE A 78 -10.90 10.86 -12.08
N ASN A 79 -10.86 10.88 -13.41
CA ASN A 79 -12.02 10.54 -14.25
C ASN A 79 -12.35 9.03 -14.14
N GLU A 80 -11.32 8.19 -14.15
CA GLU A 80 -11.47 6.74 -14.01
C GLU A 80 -11.98 6.38 -12.61
N LYS A 81 -11.43 7.00 -11.56
CA LYS A 81 -11.89 6.82 -10.18
C LYS A 81 -13.34 7.26 -10.02
N GLU A 82 -13.71 8.38 -10.63
CA GLU A 82 -15.08 8.90 -10.57
C GLU A 82 -16.08 7.96 -11.25
N ALA A 83 -15.72 7.39 -12.39
CA ALA A 83 -16.54 6.41 -13.07
C ALA A 83 -16.73 5.13 -12.24
N ILE A 84 -15.64 4.62 -11.66
CA ILE A 84 -15.67 3.47 -10.75
C ILE A 84 -16.51 3.77 -9.51
N ALA A 85 -16.30 4.92 -8.88
CA ALA A 85 -16.98 5.34 -7.66
C ALA A 85 -18.51 5.45 -7.87
N LYS A 86 -18.94 6.08 -8.96
CA LYS A 86 -20.37 6.17 -9.34
C LYS A 86 -21.00 4.80 -9.55
N TYR A 87 -20.33 3.95 -10.31
CA TYR A 87 -20.82 2.60 -10.57
C TYR A 87 -20.93 1.80 -9.28
N ALA A 88 -19.86 1.79 -8.46
CA ALA A 88 -19.86 1.04 -7.20
C ALA A 88 -20.95 1.54 -6.24
N ALA A 89 -21.15 2.85 -6.10
CA ALA A 89 -22.20 3.41 -5.28
C ALA A 89 -23.61 2.99 -5.77
N SER A 90 -23.81 2.87 -7.09
CA SER A 90 -25.11 2.45 -7.66
C SER A 90 -25.45 0.98 -7.42
N GLN A 91 -24.50 0.17 -6.96
CA GLN A 91 -24.75 -1.25 -6.63
C GLN A 91 -25.24 -1.45 -5.18
N ILE A 92 -25.21 -0.42 -4.34
CA ILE A 92 -25.59 -0.51 -2.93
C ILE A 92 -27.11 -0.42 -2.80
N ASN A 93 -27.69 -1.36 -2.07
CA ASN A 93 -29.12 -1.40 -1.74
C ASN A 93 -29.36 -1.05 -0.27
N ASP A 94 -30.59 -0.69 0.08
CA ASP A 94 -30.97 -0.17 1.41
C ASP A 94 -30.65 -1.12 2.58
N ASP A 95 -30.71 -2.43 2.37
CA ASP A 95 -30.50 -3.45 3.42
C ASP A 95 -29.08 -4.04 3.42
N ASP A 96 -28.18 -3.51 2.60
CA ASP A 96 -26.82 -4.01 2.47
C ASP A 96 -25.96 -3.70 3.71
N PHE A 97 -25.01 -4.59 3.96
CA PHE A 97 -23.89 -4.39 4.88
C PHE A 97 -22.61 -4.25 4.05
N VAL A 98 -22.10 -3.04 3.97
CA VAL A 98 -21.04 -2.67 3.02
C VAL A 98 -19.75 -2.34 3.74
N PHE A 99 -18.68 -3.08 3.44
CA PHE A 99 -17.33 -2.70 3.87
C PHE A 99 -16.65 -1.84 2.81
N ILE A 100 -16.19 -0.65 3.21
CA ILE A 100 -15.45 0.28 2.35
C ILE A 100 -14.03 0.44 2.91
N ASP A 101 -13.03 -0.11 2.21
CA ASP A 101 -11.63 0.03 2.59
C ASP A 101 -11.11 1.45 2.33
N ALA A 102 -10.16 1.91 3.16
CA ALA A 102 -9.56 3.22 3.04
C ALA A 102 -8.76 3.36 1.74
N GLY A 103 -9.15 4.28 0.88
CA GLY A 103 -8.49 4.55 -0.38
C GLY A 103 -9.10 5.74 -1.11
N THR A 104 -8.37 6.36 -2.03
CA THR A 104 -8.82 7.57 -2.73
C THR A 104 -9.97 7.31 -3.70
N THR A 105 -10.04 6.14 -4.32
CA THR A 105 -11.15 5.73 -5.19
C THR A 105 -12.42 5.44 -4.38
N THR A 106 -12.28 4.72 -3.28
CA THR A 106 -13.38 4.41 -2.35
C THR A 106 -13.87 5.65 -1.60
N PHE A 107 -12.97 6.62 -1.32
CA PHE A 107 -13.37 7.92 -0.79
C PHE A 107 -14.26 8.69 -1.77
N LEU A 108 -13.94 8.71 -3.07
CA LEU A 108 -14.81 9.32 -4.06
C LEU A 108 -16.20 8.67 -4.12
N MET A 109 -16.30 7.38 -3.85
CA MET A 109 -17.56 6.66 -3.82
C MET A 109 -18.51 7.21 -2.75
N THR A 110 -17.99 7.64 -1.58
CA THR A 110 -18.82 8.16 -0.48
C THR A 110 -19.64 9.39 -0.89
N LYS A 111 -19.16 10.18 -1.87
CA LYS A 111 -19.87 11.36 -2.40
C LYS A 111 -21.16 11.01 -3.14
N TYR A 112 -21.27 9.79 -3.65
CA TYR A 112 -22.43 9.29 -4.40
C TYR A 112 -23.39 8.45 -3.53
N ILE A 113 -23.06 8.27 -2.25
CA ILE A 113 -23.89 7.55 -1.26
C ILE A 113 -24.59 8.61 -0.40
N THR A 114 -25.88 8.81 -0.62
CA THR A 114 -26.68 9.77 0.13
C THR A 114 -27.90 9.11 0.74
N SER A 115 -28.13 9.34 2.04
CA SER A 115 -29.31 8.88 2.79
C SER A 115 -29.66 7.39 2.61
N SER A 116 -28.65 6.54 2.43
CA SER A 116 -28.83 5.08 2.31
C SER A 116 -29.17 4.47 3.67
N LYS A 117 -30.09 3.49 3.69
CA LYS A 117 -30.38 2.67 4.87
C LYS A 117 -29.38 1.54 5.08
N ALA A 118 -28.48 1.33 4.12
CA ALA A 118 -27.39 0.37 4.25
C ALA A 118 -26.52 0.68 5.49
N THR A 119 -25.90 -0.36 6.03
CA THR A 119 -24.97 -0.22 7.14
C THR A 119 -23.53 -0.28 6.59
N PHE A 120 -22.75 0.73 6.86
CA PHE A 120 -21.37 0.84 6.38
C PHE A 120 -20.36 0.50 7.47
N VAL A 121 -19.29 -0.15 7.07
CA VAL A 121 -18.11 -0.41 7.90
C VAL A 121 -16.89 0.08 7.14
N THR A 122 -15.99 0.79 7.80
CA THR A 122 -14.77 1.30 7.15
C THR A 122 -13.60 1.38 8.13
N ASN A 123 -12.38 1.27 7.60
CA ASN A 123 -11.14 1.58 8.29
C ASN A 123 -10.61 2.99 7.94
N GLY A 124 -11.29 3.74 7.09
CA GLY A 124 -10.93 5.09 6.67
C GLY A 124 -11.63 6.17 7.49
N ILE A 125 -10.86 7.04 8.17
CA ILE A 125 -11.43 8.14 8.97
C ILE A 125 -12.17 9.16 8.09
N ALA A 126 -11.58 9.54 6.95
CA ALA A 126 -12.21 10.44 6.00
C ALA A 126 -13.53 9.85 5.45
N HIS A 127 -13.54 8.55 5.13
CA HIS A 127 -14.73 7.83 4.68
C HIS A 127 -15.86 7.86 5.71
N ALA A 128 -15.50 7.57 6.97
CA ALA A 128 -16.47 7.56 8.06
C ALA A 128 -17.11 8.95 8.28
N LYS A 129 -16.31 10.01 8.24
CA LYS A 129 -16.80 11.39 8.35
C LYS A 129 -17.78 11.75 7.23
N GLU A 130 -17.41 11.47 5.99
CA GLU A 130 -18.23 11.79 4.80
C GLU A 130 -19.55 11.02 4.81
N LEU A 131 -19.51 9.70 5.01
CA LEU A 131 -20.72 8.87 5.10
C LEU A 131 -21.65 9.29 6.24
N THR A 132 -21.09 9.65 7.41
CA THR A 132 -21.88 10.14 8.54
C THR A 132 -22.51 11.48 8.21
N ALA A 133 -21.79 12.39 7.55
CA ALA A 133 -22.34 13.67 7.10
C ALA A 133 -23.47 13.49 6.09
N ASN A 134 -23.42 12.43 5.28
CA ASN A 134 -24.47 12.04 4.33
C ASN A 134 -25.67 11.32 5.00
N GLY A 135 -25.68 11.19 6.33
CA GLY A 135 -26.78 10.58 7.09
C GLY A 135 -26.76 9.05 7.12
N CYS A 136 -25.68 8.40 6.73
CA CYS A 136 -25.55 6.95 6.74
C CYS A 136 -25.17 6.42 8.14
N LYS A 137 -25.56 5.17 8.43
CA LYS A 137 -25.13 4.43 9.61
C LYS A 137 -23.75 3.84 9.36
N VAL A 138 -22.73 4.27 10.15
CA VAL A 138 -21.33 3.93 9.92
C VAL A 138 -20.70 3.33 11.18
N PHE A 139 -19.96 2.23 11.00
CA PHE A 139 -19.06 1.66 12.00
C PHE A 139 -17.61 1.83 11.53
N VAL A 140 -16.74 2.24 12.45
CA VAL A 140 -15.30 2.34 12.20
C VAL A 140 -14.60 1.19 12.89
N ILE A 141 -13.72 0.50 12.14
CA ILE A 141 -12.90 -0.57 12.71
C ILE A 141 -11.78 0.04 13.53
N GLY A 142 -11.60 -0.44 14.75
CA GLY A 142 -10.57 0.06 15.66
C GLY A 142 -9.18 -0.45 15.31
N GLY A 143 -8.16 0.34 15.64
CA GLY A 143 -6.75 0.02 15.40
C GLY A 143 -5.87 1.26 15.50
N GLU A 144 -4.66 1.18 14.97
CA GLU A 144 -3.72 2.29 14.89
C GLU A 144 -4.02 3.16 13.66
N LEU A 145 -4.05 4.47 13.83
CA LEU A 145 -4.24 5.40 12.72
C LEU A 145 -2.92 5.68 12.01
N LYS A 146 -2.83 5.31 10.74
CA LYS A 146 -1.71 5.66 9.87
C LYS A 146 -1.91 7.05 9.29
N SER A 147 -1.07 8.00 9.70
CA SER A 147 -1.24 9.42 9.37
C SER A 147 -1.11 9.75 7.87
N THR A 148 -0.30 8.99 7.12
CA THR A 148 -0.06 9.22 5.68
C THR A 148 -1.26 8.88 4.79
N THR A 149 -2.08 7.93 5.21
CA THR A 149 -3.22 7.42 4.41
C THR A 149 -4.57 7.65 5.08
N GLU A 150 -4.58 8.21 6.30
CA GLU A 150 -5.78 8.36 7.15
C GLU A 150 -6.56 7.04 7.33
N ALA A 151 -5.86 5.91 7.20
CA ALA A 151 -6.40 4.59 7.36
C ALA A 151 -6.10 4.02 8.74
N ILE A 152 -7.07 3.33 9.33
CA ILE A 152 -6.84 2.52 10.52
C ILE A 152 -6.26 1.19 10.08
N ILE A 153 -5.18 0.75 10.73
CA ILE A 153 -4.50 -0.52 10.53
C ILE A 153 -4.50 -1.34 11.82
N GLY A 154 -4.40 -2.65 11.73
CA GLY A 154 -4.33 -3.52 12.91
C GLY A 154 -4.79 -4.95 12.65
N LEU A 155 -4.59 -5.82 13.63
CA LEU A 155 -4.93 -7.24 13.55
C LEU A 155 -6.43 -7.50 13.36
N SER A 156 -7.31 -6.63 13.85
CA SER A 156 -8.76 -6.74 13.67
C SER A 156 -9.19 -6.67 12.20
N LEU A 157 -8.42 -6.01 11.35
CA LEU A 157 -8.68 -5.90 9.91
C LEU A 157 -8.31 -7.17 9.13
N ILE A 158 -7.43 -8.00 9.68
CA ILE A 158 -7.01 -9.25 9.04
C ILE A 158 -8.10 -10.33 9.16
N HIS A 159 -8.99 -10.21 10.15
CA HIS A 159 -9.99 -11.21 10.51
C HIS A 159 -11.44 -10.81 10.16
N ILE A 160 -11.61 -9.80 9.32
CA ILE A 160 -12.94 -9.37 8.84
C ILE A 160 -13.41 -10.23 7.65
#